data_e5c2b83cd04c782f234b1940887de02a
#
_entry.id   e5c2b83cd04c782f234b1940887de02a
#
_cell.length_a   1.000
_cell.length_b   1.000
_cell.length_c   1.000
_cell.angle_alpha   90.00
_cell.angle_beta   90.00
_cell.angle_gamma   90.00
#
_symmetry.space_group_name_H-M   'P 1'
#
loop_
_entity.id
_entity.type
_entity.pdbx_description
1 polymer ?
#
loop_
_entity_poly.entity_id
_entity_poly.type
_entity_poly.pdbx_seq_one_letter_code
_entity_poly.pdbx_strand_id
1 'polypeptide(L)'
;MRRTVTKRLDNAAPMDLLPLLIDFVLHVDRHLAEFVAQYGTWVYAVLFAIIFVETGLVVMPFLPGDSLLFVVGTMCGTGLMSLPLSIGLLIVAAVAGNQTNYTIGHYFGPRVFQWENSRFFNKQAFDQAHAFYEKWGGLTLILARFMPFVRTFAPFVAGVARMTRTRFTFFDVTGGTLWVASRVLAGYFFGNIPWVKANLEKIIWAMILIPGVLALAGALRSKLRGKSA
;
A
#
# COMPACT_ATOMS: atom_id res chain seq x y z
N MET A 1 8.65 50.42 1.11
CA MET A 1 9.09 49.02 1.26
C MET A 1 7.90 48.04 1.37
N ARG A 2 6.81 48.24 0.64
CA ARG A 2 5.57 47.41 0.67
C ARG A 2 5.10 46.92 -0.72
N ARG A 3 5.93 47.02 -1.78
CA ARG A 3 5.53 46.65 -3.16
C ARG A 3 6.24 45.42 -3.74
N THR A 4 7.07 44.72 -2.98
CA THR A 4 7.86 43.58 -3.47
C THR A 4 7.36 42.21 -3.01
N VAL A 5 6.38 42.13 -2.10
CA VAL A 5 5.86 40.86 -1.59
C VAL A 5 4.67 40.32 -2.39
N THR A 6 3.89 41.21 -3.03
CA THR A 6 2.69 40.81 -3.79
C THR A 6 2.97 40.24 -5.17
N LYS A 7 4.18 40.38 -5.72
CA LYS A 7 4.51 39.94 -7.10
C LYS A 7 4.99 38.48 -7.19
N ARG A 8 5.08 37.75 -6.07
CA ARG A 8 5.49 36.34 -6.02
C ARG A 8 4.35 35.33 -5.98
N LEU A 9 3.11 35.78 -5.84
CA LEU A 9 1.94 34.89 -5.78
C LEU A 9 1.20 34.73 -7.11
N ASP A 10 1.50 35.55 -8.12
CA ASP A 10 0.77 35.56 -9.40
C ASP A 10 1.39 34.65 -10.49
N ASN A 11 2.49 33.95 -10.20
CA ASN A 11 3.10 32.95 -11.08
C ASN A 11 3.06 31.53 -10.50
N ALA A 12 1.99 31.16 -9.83
CA ALA A 12 1.68 29.74 -9.62
C ALA A 12 1.16 29.21 -10.97
N ALA A 13 2.09 28.80 -11.84
CA ALA A 13 1.78 27.81 -12.88
C ALA A 13 1.02 26.66 -12.19
N PRO A 14 0.04 26.00 -12.86
CA PRO A 14 -0.61 24.85 -12.29
C PRO A 14 0.49 23.91 -11.81
N MET A 15 0.60 23.74 -10.50
CA MET A 15 1.58 22.80 -9.94
C MET A 15 1.22 21.46 -10.54
N ASP A 16 2.02 20.97 -11.46
CA ASP A 16 1.86 19.65 -12.02
C ASP A 16 1.98 18.69 -10.86
N LEU A 17 0.83 18.24 -10.35
CA LEU A 17 0.75 17.30 -9.21
C LEU A 17 1.58 16.04 -9.46
N LEU A 18 1.71 15.67 -10.72
CA LEU A 18 2.44 14.47 -11.12
C LEU A 18 3.95 14.57 -10.84
N PRO A 19 4.69 15.63 -11.25
CA PRO A 19 6.10 15.79 -10.87
C PRO A 19 6.29 15.89 -9.36
N LEU A 20 5.40 16.57 -8.64
CA LEU A 20 5.48 16.70 -7.18
C LEU A 20 5.27 15.35 -6.48
N LEU A 21 4.32 14.55 -6.95
CA LEU A 21 4.12 13.19 -6.45
C LEU A 21 5.32 12.29 -6.76
N ILE A 22 5.88 12.41 -7.95
CA ILE A 22 7.08 11.65 -8.35
C ILE A 22 8.27 12.05 -7.46
N ASP A 23 8.51 13.35 -7.26
CA ASP A 23 9.59 13.83 -6.40
C ASP A 23 9.40 13.38 -4.93
N PHE A 24 8.17 13.45 -4.41
CA PHE A 24 7.85 12.94 -3.09
C PHE A 24 8.12 11.43 -2.96
N VAL A 25 7.77 10.65 -3.97
CA VAL A 25 8.00 9.19 -3.99
C VAL A 25 9.49 8.87 -4.07
N LEU A 26 10.27 9.66 -4.85
CA LEU A 26 11.70 9.45 -5.06
C LEU A 26 12.55 9.87 -3.86
N HIS A 27 12.16 10.93 -3.16
CA HIS A 27 12.92 11.51 -2.05
C HIS A 27 12.15 11.43 -0.74
N VAL A 28 11.39 10.33 -0.54
CA VAL A 28 10.57 10.10 0.67
C VAL A 28 11.40 10.23 1.95
N ASP A 29 12.66 9.78 1.93
CA ASP A 29 13.59 9.85 3.05
C ASP A 29 13.88 11.30 3.47
N ARG A 30 14.16 12.19 2.51
CA ARG A 30 14.46 13.61 2.77
C ARG A 30 13.21 14.36 3.21
N HIS A 31 12.13 14.24 2.45
CA HIS A 31 10.87 14.91 2.78
C HIS A 31 10.32 14.45 4.13
N LEU A 32 10.46 13.17 4.47
CA LEU A 32 10.01 12.66 5.74
C LEU A 32 10.90 13.13 6.89
N ALA A 33 12.23 13.20 6.70
CA ALA A 33 13.16 13.73 7.71
C ALA A 33 12.89 15.22 8.00
N GLU A 34 12.72 16.03 6.96
CA GLU A 34 12.37 17.44 7.08
C GLU A 34 11.00 17.61 7.75
N PHE A 35 10.03 16.77 7.37
CA PHE A 35 8.69 16.79 7.94
C PHE A 35 8.69 16.42 9.43
N VAL A 36 9.47 15.40 9.84
CA VAL A 36 9.67 15.04 11.26
C VAL A 36 10.28 16.19 12.04
N ALA A 37 11.31 16.82 11.47
CA ALA A 37 11.98 17.96 12.12
C ALA A 37 11.06 19.18 12.29
N GLN A 38 10.17 19.43 11.33
CA GLN A 38 9.29 20.60 11.31
C GLN A 38 7.97 20.37 12.06
N TYR A 39 7.37 19.20 11.93
CA TYR A 39 6.02 18.90 12.43
C TYR A 39 5.97 17.90 13.58
N GLY A 40 7.11 17.33 13.99
CA GLY A 40 7.21 16.44 15.14
C GLY A 40 6.20 15.28 15.10
N THR A 41 5.31 15.22 16.09
CA THR A 41 4.33 14.11 16.26
C THR A 41 3.29 14.03 15.15
N TRP A 42 3.04 15.08 14.38
CA TRP A 42 2.09 15.06 13.27
C TRP A 42 2.49 14.10 12.14
N VAL A 43 3.76 13.75 12.04
CA VAL A 43 4.25 12.76 11.08
C VAL A 43 3.51 11.41 11.22
N TYR A 44 3.20 11.01 12.44
CA TYR A 44 2.47 9.77 12.70
C TYR A 44 1.06 9.79 12.12
N ALA A 45 0.37 10.93 12.21
CA ALA A 45 -0.98 11.09 11.64
C ALA A 45 -0.96 11.01 10.10
N VAL A 46 0.04 11.64 9.47
CA VAL A 46 0.22 11.60 8.02
C VAL A 46 0.56 10.19 7.54
N LEU A 47 1.48 9.50 8.20
CA LEU A 47 1.84 8.12 7.90
C LEU A 47 0.64 7.17 8.06
N PHE A 48 -0.14 7.36 9.13
CA PHE A 48 -1.39 6.63 9.33
C PHE A 48 -2.34 6.84 8.16
N ALA A 49 -2.58 8.10 7.77
CA ALA A 49 -3.49 8.43 6.68
C ALA A 49 -3.03 7.82 5.35
N ILE A 50 -1.73 7.90 5.03
CA ILE A 50 -1.18 7.34 3.79
C ILE A 50 -1.40 5.83 3.74
N ILE A 51 -1.00 5.08 4.79
CA ILE A 51 -1.15 3.62 4.84
C ILE A 51 -2.63 3.21 4.86
N PHE A 52 -3.47 3.95 5.60
CA PHE A 52 -4.92 3.71 5.62
C PHE A 52 -5.55 3.88 4.24
N VAL A 53 -5.23 4.96 3.54
CA VAL A 53 -5.76 5.24 2.19
C VAL A 53 -5.25 4.21 1.18
N GLU A 54 -3.96 3.87 1.22
CA GLU A 54 -3.36 2.87 0.33
C GLU A 54 -4.01 1.49 0.46
N THR A 55 -4.27 1.05 1.70
CA THR A 55 -4.85 -0.27 1.96
C THR A 55 -6.38 -0.27 1.87
N GLY A 56 -7.02 0.88 2.15
CA GLY A 56 -8.47 1.02 2.20
C GLY A 56 -9.13 1.29 0.85
N LEU A 57 -8.43 1.95 -0.07
CA LEU A 57 -8.95 2.32 -1.38
C LEU A 57 -8.39 1.41 -2.47
N VAL A 58 -9.28 0.69 -3.17
CA VAL A 58 -8.94 -0.22 -4.28
C VAL A 58 -8.31 0.52 -5.47
N VAL A 59 -8.47 1.84 -5.53
CA VAL A 59 -8.14 2.67 -6.71
C VAL A 59 -6.68 3.12 -6.73
N MET A 60 -5.93 2.94 -5.64
CA MET A 60 -4.58 3.52 -5.48
C MET A 60 -3.47 2.46 -5.27
N PRO A 61 -3.23 1.54 -6.22
CA PRO A 61 -2.16 0.54 -6.07
C PRO A 61 -0.75 1.11 -6.23
N PHE A 62 -0.61 2.42 -6.50
CA PHE A 62 0.64 3.09 -6.85
C PHE A 62 1.31 3.81 -5.68
N LEU A 63 0.69 3.86 -4.48
CA LEU A 63 1.39 4.46 -3.34
C LEU A 63 2.53 3.54 -2.88
N PRO A 64 3.71 4.10 -2.57
CA PRO A 64 4.91 3.34 -2.25
C PRO A 64 4.94 2.87 -0.77
N GLY A 65 3.89 2.18 -0.31
CA GLY A 65 3.76 1.78 1.10
C GLY A 65 4.90 0.91 1.60
N ASP A 66 5.40 -0.03 0.78
CA ASP A 66 6.55 -0.85 1.15
C ASP A 66 7.80 -0.02 1.38
N SER A 67 8.07 0.95 0.50
CA SER A 67 9.20 1.88 0.62
C SER A 67 9.02 2.81 1.80
N LEU A 68 7.80 3.31 2.02
CA LEU A 68 7.48 4.19 3.13
C LEU A 68 7.70 3.49 4.48
N LEU A 69 7.25 2.25 4.63
CA LEU A 69 7.47 1.45 5.84
C LEU A 69 8.96 1.21 6.09
N PHE A 70 9.74 0.95 5.03
CA PHE A 70 11.19 0.78 5.14
C PHE A 70 11.86 2.08 5.59
N VAL A 71 11.50 3.24 5.01
CA VAL A 71 12.04 4.55 5.38
C VAL A 71 11.67 4.91 6.84
N VAL A 72 10.44 4.64 7.26
CA VAL A 72 10.03 4.81 8.68
C VAL A 72 10.93 3.97 9.59
N GLY A 73 11.21 2.73 9.22
CA GLY A 73 12.15 1.88 9.95
C GLY A 73 13.55 2.48 10.04
N THR A 74 14.07 3.01 8.94
CA THR A 74 15.38 3.70 8.91
C THR A 74 15.40 4.91 9.87
N MET A 75 14.31 5.70 9.91
CA MET A 75 14.18 6.83 10.82
C MET A 75 14.07 6.42 12.29
N CYS A 76 13.40 5.29 12.55
CA CYS A 76 13.42 4.72 13.90
C CYS A 76 14.84 4.30 14.31
N GLY A 77 15.64 3.76 13.37
CA GLY A 77 17.03 3.37 13.61
C GLY A 77 17.98 4.56 13.86
N THR A 78 17.64 5.77 13.40
CA THR A 78 18.37 7.01 13.72
C THR A 78 17.87 7.68 15.00
N GLY A 79 16.83 7.18 15.63
CA GLY A 79 16.24 7.78 16.83
C GLY A 79 15.28 8.95 16.55
N LEU A 80 15.01 9.28 15.30
CA LEU A 80 14.06 10.34 14.92
C LEU A 80 12.61 9.97 15.20
N MET A 81 12.30 8.67 15.21
CA MET A 81 10.95 8.15 15.45
C MET A 81 10.98 7.00 16.45
N SER A 82 9.88 6.83 17.19
CA SER A 82 9.71 5.70 18.12
C SER A 82 9.32 4.44 17.37
N LEU A 83 10.15 3.39 17.43
CA LEU A 83 9.91 2.11 16.77
C LEU A 83 8.58 1.45 17.20
N PRO A 84 8.29 1.28 18.51
CA PRO A 84 7.06 0.60 18.93
C PRO A 84 5.81 1.40 18.55
N LEU A 85 5.86 2.73 18.64
CA LEU A 85 4.74 3.57 18.26
C LEU A 85 4.49 3.51 16.74
N SER A 86 5.55 3.57 15.93
CA SER A 86 5.45 3.47 14.47
C SER A 86 4.85 2.13 14.05
N ILE A 87 5.38 1.00 14.58
CA ILE A 87 4.87 -0.33 14.26
C ILE A 87 3.40 -0.46 14.67
N GLY A 88 3.06 -0.12 15.91
CA GLY A 88 1.69 -0.24 16.42
C GLY A 88 0.69 0.58 15.61
N LEU A 89 1.02 1.86 15.36
CA LEU A 89 0.15 2.77 14.61
C LEU A 89 -0.05 2.32 13.17
N LEU A 90 1.02 1.89 12.49
CA LEU A 90 0.95 1.47 11.09
C LEU A 90 0.25 0.12 10.91
N ILE A 91 0.34 -0.79 11.90
CA ILE A 91 -0.50 -1.99 11.94
C ILE A 91 -1.97 -1.62 12.02
N VAL A 92 -2.34 -0.71 12.93
CA VAL A 92 -3.73 -0.24 13.06
C VAL A 92 -4.20 0.41 11.77
N ALA A 93 -3.39 1.25 11.13
CA ALA A 93 -3.73 1.88 9.86
C ALA A 93 -3.97 0.85 8.74
N ALA A 94 -3.07 -0.13 8.61
CA ALA A 94 -3.15 -1.17 7.59
C ALA A 94 -4.36 -2.09 7.78
N VAL A 95 -4.66 -2.46 9.03
CA VAL A 95 -5.83 -3.29 9.37
C VAL A 95 -7.11 -2.49 9.16
N ALA A 96 -7.20 -1.26 9.66
CA ALA A 96 -8.37 -0.42 9.50
C ALA A 96 -8.68 -0.14 8.01
N GLY A 97 -7.65 0.12 7.20
CA GLY A 97 -7.79 0.27 5.76
C GLY A 97 -8.37 -0.98 5.10
N ASN A 98 -7.79 -2.15 5.36
CA ASN A 98 -8.30 -3.41 4.82
C ASN A 98 -9.71 -3.76 5.30
N GLN A 99 -10.06 -3.46 6.56
CA GLN A 99 -11.43 -3.63 7.06
C GLN A 99 -12.42 -2.73 6.32
N THR A 100 -12.00 -1.52 5.97
CA THR A 100 -12.79 -0.60 5.12
C THR A 100 -12.96 -1.18 3.73
N ASN A 101 -11.88 -1.64 3.10
CA ASN A 101 -11.88 -2.25 1.77
C ASN A 101 -12.76 -3.51 1.71
N TYR A 102 -12.62 -4.41 2.70
CA TYR A 102 -13.50 -5.58 2.86
C TYR A 102 -14.97 -5.17 3.00
N THR A 103 -15.26 -4.14 3.82
CA THR A 103 -16.61 -3.66 4.04
C THR A 103 -17.23 -3.10 2.77
N ILE A 104 -16.47 -2.34 2.00
CA ILE A 104 -16.86 -1.86 0.67
C ILE A 104 -17.21 -3.05 -0.24
N GLY A 105 -16.33 -4.06 -0.32
CA GLY A 105 -16.59 -5.29 -1.09
C GLY A 105 -17.84 -6.02 -0.62
N HIS A 106 -18.06 -6.14 0.67
CA HIS A 106 -19.21 -6.82 1.24
C HIS A 106 -20.55 -6.14 0.93
N TYR A 107 -20.59 -4.81 0.94
CA TYR A 107 -21.82 -4.04 0.64
C TYR A 107 -22.08 -3.90 -0.86
N PHE A 108 -21.03 -3.67 -1.66
CA PHE A 108 -21.17 -3.43 -3.09
C PHE A 108 -21.19 -4.72 -3.91
N GLY A 109 -20.55 -5.80 -3.43
CA GLY A 109 -20.45 -7.06 -4.14
C GLY A 109 -21.79 -7.59 -4.63
N PRO A 110 -22.82 -7.76 -3.78
CA PRO A 110 -24.12 -8.30 -4.20
C PRO A 110 -24.83 -7.43 -5.25
N ARG A 111 -24.64 -6.09 -5.21
CA ARG A 111 -25.26 -5.17 -6.18
C ARG A 111 -24.60 -5.22 -7.54
N VAL A 112 -23.30 -5.42 -7.59
CA VAL A 112 -22.53 -5.50 -8.84
C VAL A 112 -22.86 -6.78 -9.59
N PHE A 113 -23.17 -7.88 -8.89
CA PHE A 113 -23.55 -9.17 -9.51
C PHE A 113 -24.99 -9.25 -10.01
N GLN A 114 -25.85 -8.33 -9.59
CA GLN A 114 -27.21 -8.21 -10.13
C GLN A 114 -27.25 -7.59 -11.53
N TRP A 115 -26.16 -7.03 -12.02
CA TRP A 115 -26.04 -6.52 -13.38
C TRP A 115 -25.59 -7.64 -14.32
N GLU A 116 -26.55 -8.35 -14.87
CA GLU A 116 -26.36 -9.55 -15.72
C GLU A 116 -25.47 -9.36 -16.95
N ASN A 117 -25.05 -8.11 -17.26
CA ASN A 117 -24.24 -7.78 -18.44
C ASN A 117 -23.07 -6.84 -18.16
N SER A 118 -22.48 -6.86 -16.98
CA SER A 118 -21.31 -6.04 -16.72
C SER A 118 -20.04 -6.65 -17.34
N ARG A 119 -19.43 -5.93 -18.26
CA ARG A 119 -18.16 -6.29 -18.94
C ARG A 119 -16.98 -6.49 -17.99
N PHE A 120 -17.12 -6.05 -16.74
CA PHE A 120 -16.07 -6.06 -15.70
C PHE A 120 -16.28 -7.12 -14.60
N PHE A 121 -17.50 -7.68 -14.47
CA PHE A 121 -17.82 -8.63 -13.40
C PHE A 121 -18.53 -9.85 -13.98
N ASN A 122 -17.79 -10.93 -14.05
CA ASN A 122 -18.27 -12.22 -14.51
C ASN A 122 -18.59 -13.10 -13.28
N LYS A 123 -19.79 -13.74 -13.27
CA LYS A 123 -20.20 -14.70 -12.24
C LYS A 123 -19.17 -15.82 -12.07
N GLN A 124 -18.56 -16.25 -13.15
CA GLN A 124 -17.50 -17.26 -13.13
C GLN A 124 -16.26 -16.82 -12.37
N ALA A 125 -15.85 -15.54 -12.48
CA ALA A 125 -14.74 -14.99 -11.70
C ALA A 125 -15.07 -14.92 -10.20
N PHE A 126 -16.34 -14.62 -9.85
CA PHE A 126 -16.81 -14.65 -8.47
C PHE A 126 -16.77 -16.07 -7.89
N ASP A 127 -17.33 -17.04 -8.59
CA ASP A 127 -17.37 -18.45 -8.16
C ASP A 127 -15.94 -19.00 -7.99
N GLN A 128 -15.02 -18.63 -8.87
CA GLN A 128 -13.59 -18.96 -8.76
C GLN A 128 -12.95 -18.30 -7.53
N ALA A 129 -13.23 -17.03 -7.27
CA ALA A 129 -12.71 -16.34 -6.10
C ALA A 129 -13.27 -16.93 -4.81
N HIS A 130 -14.57 -17.22 -4.78
CA HIS A 130 -15.20 -17.88 -3.63
C HIS A 130 -14.60 -19.25 -3.38
N ALA A 131 -14.51 -20.11 -4.40
CA ALA A 131 -13.87 -21.43 -4.30
C ALA A 131 -12.40 -21.34 -3.87
N PHE A 132 -11.68 -20.32 -4.32
CA PHE A 132 -10.29 -20.08 -3.93
C PHE A 132 -10.18 -19.71 -2.44
N TYR A 133 -11.05 -18.83 -1.94
CA TYR A 133 -11.08 -18.48 -0.51
C TYR A 133 -11.59 -19.61 0.37
N GLU A 134 -12.47 -20.45 -0.12
CA GLU A 134 -12.88 -21.68 0.58
C GLU A 134 -11.75 -22.70 0.67
N LYS A 135 -11.02 -22.91 -0.43
CA LYS A 135 -9.93 -23.89 -0.51
C LYS A 135 -8.68 -23.45 0.26
N TRP A 136 -8.22 -22.22 0.06
CA TRP A 136 -6.97 -21.70 0.60
C TRP A 136 -7.17 -20.84 1.85
N GLY A 137 -8.41 -20.47 2.13
CA GLY A 137 -8.81 -19.71 3.31
C GLY A 137 -8.06 -18.41 3.49
N GLY A 138 -7.81 -18.08 4.75
CA GLY A 138 -7.17 -16.82 5.10
C GLY A 138 -5.67 -16.73 4.82
N LEU A 139 -4.98 -17.85 4.58
CA LEU A 139 -3.57 -17.83 4.15
C LEU A 139 -3.37 -17.00 2.89
N THR A 140 -4.35 -17.02 1.99
CA THR A 140 -4.35 -16.18 0.80
C THR A 140 -4.26 -14.69 1.13
N LEU A 141 -4.97 -14.22 2.16
CA LEU A 141 -4.94 -12.82 2.59
C LEU A 141 -3.55 -12.42 3.12
N ILE A 142 -2.88 -13.35 3.83
CA ILE A 142 -1.51 -13.11 4.32
C ILE A 142 -0.55 -13.03 3.15
N LEU A 143 -0.57 -14.01 2.24
CA LEU A 143 0.33 -14.07 1.09
C LEU A 143 0.08 -12.94 0.09
N ALA A 144 -1.19 -12.58 -0.13
CA ALA A 144 -1.58 -11.47 -0.99
C ALA A 144 -0.92 -10.13 -0.58
N ARG A 145 -0.70 -9.90 0.72
CA ARG A 145 -0.06 -8.66 1.21
C ARG A 145 1.36 -8.45 0.71
N PHE A 146 2.07 -9.53 0.37
CA PHE A 146 3.41 -9.46 -0.18
C PHE A 146 3.43 -9.30 -1.70
N MET A 147 2.25 -9.31 -2.34
CA MET A 147 2.09 -9.13 -3.78
C MET A 147 1.42 -7.77 -4.05
N PRO A 148 2.11 -6.76 -4.61
CA PRO A 148 1.67 -5.36 -4.64
C PRO A 148 0.27 -5.15 -5.23
N PHE A 149 -0.05 -5.81 -6.35
CA PHE A 149 -1.37 -5.66 -6.99
C PHE A 149 -2.45 -6.50 -6.30
N VAL A 150 -2.10 -7.70 -5.82
CA VAL A 150 -3.08 -8.62 -5.23
C VAL A 150 -3.54 -8.10 -3.86
N ARG A 151 -2.65 -7.44 -3.10
CA ARG A 151 -2.95 -6.96 -1.75
C ARG A 151 -4.10 -5.96 -1.70
N THR A 152 -4.26 -5.10 -2.71
CA THR A 152 -5.33 -4.11 -2.77
C THR A 152 -6.69 -4.73 -3.11
N PHE A 153 -6.68 -5.77 -3.93
CA PHE A 153 -7.91 -6.44 -4.36
C PHE A 153 -8.35 -7.56 -3.41
N ALA A 154 -7.42 -8.23 -2.75
CA ALA A 154 -7.72 -9.39 -1.91
C ALA A 154 -8.76 -9.11 -0.80
N PRO A 155 -8.69 -8.01 -0.02
CA PRO A 155 -9.71 -7.68 0.97
C PRO A 155 -11.07 -7.38 0.34
N PHE A 156 -11.09 -6.66 -0.78
CA PHE A 156 -12.32 -6.38 -1.53
C PHE A 156 -13.00 -7.67 -1.99
N VAL A 157 -12.24 -8.56 -2.62
CA VAL A 157 -12.77 -9.85 -3.13
C VAL A 157 -13.22 -10.74 -1.98
N ALA A 158 -12.52 -10.74 -0.83
CA ALA A 158 -12.96 -11.46 0.37
C ALA A 158 -14.31 -10.92 0.89
N GLY A 159 -14.52 -9.61 0.84
CA GLY A 159 -15.79 -8.96 1.16
C GLY A 159 -16.90 -9.37 0.20
N VAL A 160 -16.64 -9.30 -1.10
CA VAL A 160 -17.54 -9.72 -2.16
C VAL A 160 -17.91 -11.20 -2.03
N ALA A 161 -16.94 -12.07 -1.76
CA ALA A 161 -17.12 -13.50 -1.53
C ALA A 161 -17.82 -13.83 -0.19
N ARG A 162 -18.21 -12.80 0.59
CA ARG A 162 -18.86 -12.94 1.90
C ARG A 162 -18.09 -13.82 2.89
N MET A 163 -16.76 -13.74 2.86
CA MET A 163 -15.94 -14.38 3.87
C MET A 163 -16.37 -13.92 5.27
N THR A 164 -16.44 -14.84 6.24
CA THR A 164 -16.84 -14.51 7.63
C THR A 164 -15.92 -13.45 8.21
N ARG A 165 -16.50 -12.34 8.73
CA ARG A 165 -15.74 -11.18 9.21
C ARG A 165 -14.70 -11.52 10.29
N THR A 166 -15.03 -12.41 11.21
CA THR A 166 -14.10 -12.86 12.26
C THR A 166 -12.87 -13.55 11.64
N ARG A 167 -13.09 -14.42 10.66
CA ARG A 167 -12.03 -15.12 9.94
C ARG A 167 -11.18 -14.16 9.13
N PHE A 168 -11.81 -13.22 8.40
CA PHE A 168 -11.13 -12.16 7.69
C PHE A 168 -10.24 -11.35 8.64
N THR A 169 -10.80 -10.84 9.76
CA THR A 169 -10.07 -10.01 10.72
C THR A 169 -8.87 -10.72 11.31
N PHE A 170 -8.98 -12.01 11.66
CA PHE A 170 -7.86 -12.80 12.18
C PHE A 170 -6.68 -12.83 11.19
N PHE A 171 -6.94 -13.16 9.93
CA PHE A 171 -5.90 -13.24 8.92
C PHE A 171 -5.41 -11.86 8.48
N ASP A 172 -6.26 -10.86 8.51
CA ASP A 172 -5.94 -9.47 8.23
C ASP A 172 -4.98 -8.88 9.27
N VAL A 173 -5.27 -9.06 10.56
CA VAL A 173 -4.40 -8.63 11.65
C VAL A 173 -3.06 -9.36 11.60
N THR A 174 -3.09 -10.69 11.44
CA THR A 174 -1.85 -11.49 11.35
C THR A 174 -1.00 -11.06 10.16
N GLY A 175 -1.59 -10.98 8.96
CA GLY A 175 -0.88 -10.57 7.75
C GLY A 175 -0.41 -9.11 7.81
N GLY A 176 -1.23 -8.20 8.39
CA GLY A 176 -0.88 -6.79 8.59
C GLY A 176 0.30 -6.62 9.52
N THR A 177 0.28 -7.32 10.64
CA THR A 177 1.40 -7.32 11.60
C THR A 177 2.67 -7.84 10.95
N LEU A 178 2.61 -8.96 10.25
CA LEU A 178 3.77 -9.55 9.59
C LEU A 178 4.34 -8.62 8.51
N TRP A 179 3.47 -8.02 7.68
CA TRP A 179 3.87 -7.12 6.61
C TRP A 179 4.51 -5.83 7.15
N VAL A 180 3.84 -5.12 8.07
CA VAL A 180 4.35 -3.87 8.65
C VAL A 180 5.63 -4.14 9.44
N ALA A 181 5.63 -5.13 10.34
CA ALA A 181 6.80 -5.42 11.17
C ALA A 181 8.00 -5.83 10.31
N SER A 182 7.83 -6.69 9.31
CA SER A 182 8.94 -7.10 8.45
C SER A 182 9.58 -5.92 7.70
N ARG A 183 8.78 -4.98 7.16
CA ARG A 183 9.27 -3.82 6.42
C ARG A 183 9.92 -2.78 7.33
N VAL A 184 9.27 -2.44 8.44
CA VAL A 184 9.81 -1.47 9.41
C VAL A 184 11.08 -2.01 10.09
N LEU A 185 11.10 -3.28 10.51
CA LEU A 185 12.30 -3.88 11.09
C LEU A 185 13.43 -4.02 10.07
N ALA A 186 13.13 -4.35 8.81
CA ALA A 186 14.14 -4.33 7.76
C ALA A 186 14.76 -2.94 7.61
N GLY A 187 13.96 -1.87 7.59
CA GLY A 187 14.45 -0.49 7.59
C GLY A 187 15.26 -0.15 8.83
N TYR A 188 14.80 -0.57 10.00
CA TYR A 188 15.45 -0.31 11.28
C TYR A 188 16.86 -0.92 11.35
N PHE A 189 17.01 -2.20 10.99
CA PHE A 189 18.29 -2.90 11.07
C PHE A 189 19.22 -2.61 9.90
N PHE A 190 18.69 -2.51 8.68
CA PHE A 190 19.50 -2.40 7.47
C PHE A 190 19.57 -0.99 6.90
N GLY A 191 18.56 -0.12 7.14
CA GLY A 191 18.47 1.20 6.53
C GLY A 191 19.62 2.13 6.89
N ASN A 192 20.28 1.93 8.05
CA ASN A 192 21.38 2.74 8.52
C ASN A 192 22.78 2.22 8.11
N ILE A 193 22.87 1.09 7.40
CA ILE A 193 24.13 0.60 6.85
C ILE A 193 24.64 1.59 5.79
N PRO A 194 25.93 2.01 5.82
CA PRO A 194 26.46 3.04 4.91
C PRO A 194 26.18 2.75 3.42
N TRP A 195 26.32 1.49 3.01
CA TRP A 195 26.02 1.07 1.64
C TRP A 195 24.53 1.21 1.28
N VAL A 196 23.63 0.88 2.22
CA VAL A 196 22.18 1.00 2.03
C VAL A 196 21.79 2.48 1.94
N LYS A 197 22.32 3.33 2.83
CA LYS A 197 22.11 4.79 2.77
C LYS A 197 22.57 5.39 1.44
N ALA A 198 23.75 5.01 0.97
CA ALA A 198 24.28 5.50 -0.30
C ALA A 198 23.48 5.02 -1.53
N ASN A 199 22.70 3.95 -1.41
CA ASN A 199 21.89 3.39 -2.50
C ASN A 199 20.39 3.36 -2.19
N LEU A 200 19.94 4.14 -1.21
CA LEU A 200 18.55 4.09 -0.72
C LEU A 200 17.55 4.32 -1.86
N GLU A 201 17.79 5.31 -2.71
CA GLU A 201 16.98 5.60 -3.88
C GLU A 201 16.85 4.38 -4.83
N LYS A 202 17.96 3.70 -5.12
CA LYS A 202 17.95 2.49 -5.96
C LYS A 202 17.20 1.33 -5.30
N ILE A 203 17.29 1.21 -3.97
CA ILE A 203 16.57 0.20 -3.20
C ILE A 203 15.07 0.47 -3.24
N ILE A 204 14.65 1.73 -3.07
CA ILE A 204 13.26 2.17 -3.19
C ILE A 204 12.72 1.83 -4.59
N TRP A 205 13.46 2.20 -5.64
CA TRP A 205 13.10 1.84 -7.01
C TRP A 205 12.99 0.34 -7.23
N ALA A 206 13.94 -0.44 -6.72
CA ALA A 206 13.90 -1.89 -6.81
C ALA A 206 12.68 -2.47 -6.11
N MET A 207 12.32 -1.96 -4.93
CA MET A 207 11.13 -2.39 -4.18
C MET A 207 9.82 -2.09 -4.92
N ILE A 208 9.76 -1.03 -5.72
CA ILE A 208 8.59 -0.67 -6.53
C ILE A 208 8.56 -1.45 -7.84
N LEU A 209 9.68 -1.49 -8.57
CA LEU A 209 9.74 -2.00 -9.94
C LEU A 209 9.78 -3.53 -10.00
N ILE A 210 10.54 -4.21 -9.12
CA ILE A 210 10.70 -5.67 -9.19
C ILE A 210 9.36 -6.40 -9.07
N PRO A 211 8.51 -6.13 -8.07
CA PRO A 211 7.21 -6.78 -7.98
C PRO A 211 6.29 -6.43 -9.16
N GLY A 212 6.35 -5.19 -9.65
CA GLY A 212 5.59 -4.75 -10.83
C GLY A 212 5.96 -5.53 -12.09
N VAL A 213 7.26 -5.66 -12.36
CA VAL A 213 7.79 -6.42 -13.51
C VAL A 213 7.43 -7.91 -13.40
N LEU A 214 7.57 -8.51 -12.21
CA LEU A 214 7.21 -9.91 -11.99
C LEU A 214 5.72 -10.17 -12.20
N ALA A 215 4.85 -9.27 -11.74
CA ALA A 215 3.41 -9.37 -11.94
C ALA A 215 3.06 -9.25 -13.44
N LEU A 216 3.69 -8.31 -14.16
CA LEU A 216 3.48 -8.13 -15.59
C LEU A 216 3.97 -9.33 -16.39
N ALA A 217 5.14 -9.87 -16.06
CA ALA A 217 5.69 -11.07 -16.69
C ALA A 217 4.80 -12.30 -16.44
N GLY A 218 4.24 -12.44 -15.22
CA GLY A 218 3.27 -13.49 -14.89
C GLY A 218 2.00 -13.38 -15.72
N ALA A 219 1.44 -12.19 -15.85
CA ALA A 219 0.25 -11.92 -16.65
C ALA A 219 0.47 -12.18 -18.14
N LEU A 220 1.65 -11.80 -18.68
CA LEU A 220 2.01 -12.08 -20.07
C LEU A 220 2.16 -13.60 -20.33
N ARG A 221 2.81 -14.32 -19.43
CA ARG A 221 2.95 -15.79 -19.55
C ARG A 221 1.62 -16.51 -19.49
N SER A 222 0.69 -16.08 -18.64
CA SER A 222 -0.65 -16.69 -18.58
C SER A 222 -1.44 -16.46 -19.87
N LYS A 223 -1.31 -15.27 -20.48
CA LYS A 223 -1.97 -14.91 -21.74
C LYS A 223 -1.42 -15.69 -22.95
N LEU A 224 -0.12 -15.99 -22.95
CA LEU A 224 0.54 -16.80 -23.97
C LEU A 224 0.17 -18.29 -23.86
N ARG A 225 0.03 -18.83 -22.63
CA ARG A 225 -0.40 -20.21 -22.40
C ARG A 225 -1.89 -20.44 -22.71
N GLY A 226 -2.76 -19.44 -22.49
CA GLY A 226 -4.19 -19.54 -22.82
C GLY A 226 -4.51 -19.43 -24.32
N LYS A 227 -3.52 -19.13 -25.18
CA LYS A 227 -3.68 -19.14 -26.65
C LYS A 227 -3.23 -20.46 -27.31
N SER A 228 -2.66 -21.40 -26.54
CA SER A 228 -2.13 -22.67 -27.01
C SER A 228 -3.03 -23.87 -26.62
N ALA A 229 -4.19 -23.63 -26.06
CA ALA A 229 -5.25 -24.60 -25.76
C ALA A 229 -6.56 -24.16 -26.45
#